data_38c21ed0adf696be17b62c90a60f3562
#
_entry.id   38c21ed0adf696be17b62c90a60f3562
#
_cell.length_a   1.000
_cell.length_b   1.000
_cell.length_c   1.000
_cell.angle_alpha   90.00
_cell.angle_beta   90.00
_cell.angle_gamma   90.00
#
_symmetry.space_group_name_H-M   'P 1'
#
loop_
_entity.id
_entity.type
_entity.pdbx_description
1 polymer ?
#
loop_
_entity_poly.entity_id
_entity_poly.type
_entity_poly.pdbx_seq_one_letter_code
_entity_poly.pdbx_strand_id
1 'polypeptide(L)'
;MISASHNPYYDNGIKIFKRNGEKLSDQEELKIENNYDKVKIIPIFSATKISYKTFDLKDYTNFLVKKFKDIDLSGIKVLIDCANGSVYKLAPSFFKEIGCKVVCYSNKPVSYTHLTLPTTHCV
;
A
#
# COMPACT_ATOMS: atom_id res chain seq x y z
N MET A 1 -3.65 -8.48 -4.63
CA MET A 1 -3.80 -7.42 -3.62
C MET A 1 -5.26 -7.00 -3.55
N ILE A 2 -5.80 -6.82 -2.37
CA ILE A 2 -7.16 -6.31 -2.17
C ILE A 2 -7.03 -4.83 -1.80
N SER A 3 -7.71 -3.95 -2.53
CA SER A 3 -7.66 -2.51 -2.29
C SER A 3 -8.80 -1.80 -2.99
N ALA A 4 -9.51 -0.93 -2.28
CA ALA A 4 -10.49 -0.01 -2.87
C ALA A 4 -9.85 1.18 -3.60
N SER A 5 -8.50 1.27 -3.62
CA SER A 5 -7.76 2.43 -4.14
C SER A 5 -8.17 3.73 -3.42
N HIS A 6 -8.68 4.72 -4.15
CA HIS A 6 -9.19 6.00 -3.64
C HIS A 6 -10.71 6.01 -3.44
N ASN A 7 -11.37 4.88 -3.68
CA ASN A 7 -12.82 4.76 -3.48
C ASN A 7 -13.18 4.73 -1.98
N PRO A 8 -14.45 4.96 -1.63
CA PRO A 8 -14.93 4.84 -0.27
C PRO A 8 -14.58 3.47 0.35
N TYR A 9 -14.47 3.43 1.67
CA TYR A 9 -14.01 2.25 2.44
C TYR A 9 -14.90 1.00 2.28
N TYR A 10 -16.14 1.17 1.87
CA TYR A 10 -17.09 0.07 1.62
C TYR A 10 -16.88 -0.60 0.26
N ASP A 11 -16.08 0.00 -0.63
CA ASP A 11 -15.71 -0.62 -1.88
C ASP A 11 -14.51 -1.54 -1.70
N ASN A 12 -14.49 -2.63 -2.46
CA ASN A 12 -13.36 -3.53 -2.52
C ASN A 12 -12.96 -3.76 -3.97
N GLY A 13 -11.67 -3.90 -4.20
CA GLY A 13 -11.12 -4.24 -5.50
C GLY A 13 -10.05 -5.30 -5.39
N ILE A 14 -9.88 -6.09 -6.43
CA ILE A 14 -8.83 -7.10 -6.54
C ILE A 14 -7.87 -6.66 -7.64
N LYS A 15 -6.57 -6.57 -7.29
CA LYS A 15 -5.49 -6.34 -8.25
C LYS A 15 -4.66 -7.60 -8.38
N ILE A 16 -4.50 -8.09 -9.61
CA ILE A 16 -3.72 -9.27 -9.94
C ILE A 16 -2.38 -8.80 -10.53
N PHE A 17 -1.30 -9.44 -10.09
CA PHE A 17 0.05 -9.15 -10.54
C PHE A 17 0.71 -10.42 -11.06
N LYS A 18 1.65 -10.26 -11.99
CA LYS A 18 2.52 -11.34 -12.44
C LYS A 18 3.44 -11.80 -11.30
N ARG A 19 4.08 -12.94 -11.50
CA ARG A 19 5.01 -13.51 -10.51
C ARG A 19 6.19 -12.57 -10.18
N ASN A 20 6.59 -11.74 -11.13
CA ASN A 20 7.66 -10.74 -10.97
C ASN A 20 7.17 -9.42 -10.34
N GLY A 21 5.90 -9.33 -9.97
CA GLY A 21 5.29 -8.14 -9.37
C GLY A 21 4.79 -7.08 -10.35
N GLU A 22 4.94 -7.30 -11.64
CA GLU A 22 4.41 -6.39 -12.66
C GLU A 22 2.89 -6.48 -12.80
N LYS A 23 2.27 -5.39 -13.22
CA LYS A 23 0.85 -5.36 -13.60
C LYS A 23 0.62 -6.26 -14.82
N LEU A 24 -0.55 -6.88 -14.89
CA LEU A 24 -0.98 -7.59 -16.10
C LEU A 24 -1.10 -6.60 -17.28
N SER A 25 -0.85 -7.09 -18.49
CA SER A 25 -1.17 -6.37 -19.70
C SER A 25 -2.67 -6.39 -19.95
N ASP A 26 -3.17 -5.42 -20.73
CA ASP A 26 -4.59 -5.32 -21.04
C ASP A 26 -5.13 -6.61 -21.71
N GLN A 27 -4.30 -7.28 -22.52
CA GLN A 27 -4.67 -8.55 -23.13
C GLN A 27 -4.81 -9.70 -22.12
N GLU A 28 -3.98 -9.70 -21.08
CA GLU A 28 -4.06 -10.70 -20.01
C GLU A 28 -5.26 -10.42 -19.11
N GLU A 29 -5.55 -9.15 -18.81
CA GLU A 29 -6.75 -8.72 -18.07
C GLU A 29 -8.01 -9.14 -18.84
N LEU A 30 -8.10 -8.84 -20.13
CA LEU A 30 -9.24 -9.23 -20.97
C LEU A 30 -9.47 -10.74 -21.02
N LYS A 31 -8.40 -11.55 -21.03
CA LYS A 31 -8.53 -13.01 -20.95
C LYS A 31 -9.15 -13.47 -19.63
N ILE A 32 -8.81 -12.83 -18.53
CA ILE A 32 -9.40 -13.15 -17.22
C ILE A 32 -10.87 -12.76 -17.19
N GLU A 33 -11.20 -11.56 -17.66
CA GLU A 33 -12.57 -11.06 -17.73
C GLU A 33 -13.45 -11.98 -18.59
N ASN A 34 -13.01 -12.32 -19.79
CA ASN A 34 -13.74 -13.22 -20.71
C ASN A 34 -13.97 -14.63 -20.14
N ASN A 35 -13.13 -15.07 -19.19
CA ASN A 35 -13.28 -16.36 -18.55
C ASN A 35 -14.11 -16.28 -17.26
N TYR A 36 -14.23 -15.10 -16.65
CA TYR A 36 -14.94 -14.91 -15.40
C TYR A 36 -16.41 -15.35 -15.50
N ASP A 37 -17.11 -14.96 -16.55
CA ASP A 37 -18.52 -15.30 -16.78
C ASP A 37 -18.74 -16.79 -17.12
N LYS A 38 -17.68 -17.47 -17.54
CA LYS A 38 -17.74 -18.92 -17.89
C LYS A 38 -17.53 -19.82 -16.67
N VAL A 39 -16.98 -19.29 -15.61
CA VAL A 39 -16.70 -20.06 -14.39
C VAL A 39 -17.96 -20.17 -13.54
N LYS A 40 -18.50 -21.37 -13.41
CA LYS A 40 -19.52 -21.65 -12.41
C LYS A 40 -18.86 -21.56 -11.03
N ILE A 41 -19.14 -20.50 -10.29
CA ILE A 41 -18.67 -20.35 -8.91
C ILE A 41 -19.36 -21.41 -8.07
N ILE A 42 -18.64 -22.43 -7.68
CA ILE A 42 -19.07 -23.35 -6.63
C ILE A 42 -18.65 -22.71 -5.32
N PRO A 43 -19.59 -22.25 -4.48
CA PRO A 43 -19.24 -21.66 -3.20
C PRO A 43 -18.60 -22.75 -2.33
N ILE A 44 -17.28 -22.68 -2.14
CA ILE A 44 -16.58 -23.55 -1.23
C ILE A 44 -16.76 -22.96 0.18
N PHE A 45 -17.81 -23.36 0.86
CA PHE A 45 -18.03 -23.07 2.29
C PHE A 45 -17.21 -24.03 3.19
N SER A 46 -15.93 -24.18 2.92
CA SER A 46 -15.05 -24.82 3.87
C SER A 46 -14.35 -23.75 4.68
N ALA A 47 -14.58 -23.75 5.98
CA ALA A 47 -13.88 -22.89 6.91
C ALA A 47 -12.41 -23.31 6.98
N THR A 48 -11.65 -22.98 5.95
CA THR A 48 -10.20 -23.12 5.95
C THR A 48 -9.62 -22.16 6.97
N LYS A 49 -8.80 -22.67 7.86
CA LYS A 49 -8.10 -21.87 8.86
C LYS A 49 -7.23 -20.83 8.14
N ILE A 50 -7.62 -19.57 8.20
CA ILE A 50 -6.87 -18.49 7.57
C ILE A 50 -5.58 -18.28 8.37
N SER A 51 -4.43 -18.45 7.74
CA SER A 51 -3.16 -18.08 8.35
C SER A 51 -2.79 -16.67 7.97
N TYR A 52 -2.53 -15.83 8.95
CA TYR A 52 -2.07 -14.47 8.73
C TYR A 52 -0.54 -14.45 8.77
N LYS A 53 0.08 -13.92 7.71
CA LYS A 53 1.50 -13.54 7.73
C LYS A 53 1.58 -12.02 7.78
N THR A 54 2.24 -11.51 8.79
CA THR A 54 2.62 -10.08 8.83
C THR A 54 3.91 -9.92 8.05
N PHE A 55 3.92 -9.01 7.08
CA PHE A 55 5.15 -8.60 6.42
C PHE A 55 5.95 -7.70 7.37
N ASP A 56 7.23 -8.02 7.55
CA ASP A 56 8.15 -7.09 8.21
C ASP A 56 8.49 -5.97 7.23
N LEU A 57 8.10 -4.74 7.61
CA LEU A 57 8.41 -3.55 6.82
C LEU A 57 9.92 -3.26 6.74
N LYS A 58 10.74 -3.92 7.58
CA LYS A 58 12.18 -3.74 7.60
C LYS A 58 12.84 -4.08 6.27
N ASP A 59 12.41 -5.15 5.61
CA ASP A 59 13.00 -5.54 4.32
C ASP A 59 12.79 -4.44 3.28
N TYR A 60 11.61 -3.85 3.25
CA TYR A 60 11.32 -2.75 2.34
C TYR A 60 12.03 -1.46 2.74
N THR A 61 12.09 -1.15 4.02
CA THR A 61 12.87 0.00 4.52
C THR A 61 14.35 -0.15 4.17
N ASN A 62 14.95 -1.31 4.40
CA ASN A 62 16.33 -1.59 4.04
C ASN A 62 16.60 -1.46 2.54
N PHE A 63 15.66 -1.91 1.71
CA PHE A 63 15.74 -1.73 0.26
C PHE A 63 15.76 -0.24 -0.11
N LEU A 64 14.88 0.57 0.48
CA LEU A 64 14.86 2.01 0.25
C LEU A 64 16.15 2.67 0.72
N VAL A 65 16.60 2.40 1.95
CA VAL A 65 17.84 2.96 2.50
C VAL A 65 19.03 2.67 1.59
N LYS A 66 19.15 1.43 1.06
CA LYS A 66 20.19 1.09 0.09
C LYS A 66 20.14 1.93 -1.19
N LYS A 67 18.94 2.28 -1.66
CA LYS A 67 18.78 3.10 -2.86
C LYS A 67 19.21 4.56 -2.64
N PHE A 68 19.13 5.04 -1.41
CA PHE A 68 19.43 6.42 -1.04
C PHE A 68 20.71 6.56 -0.21
N LYS A 69 21.53 5.50 -0.13
CA LYS A 69 22.75 5.43 0.70
C LYS A 69 23.76 6.55 0.43
N ASP A 70 23.78 7.07 -0.80
CA ASP A 70 24.74 8.11 -1.23
C ASP A 70 24.21 9.52 -1.00
N ILE A 71 23.03 9.65 -0.39
CA ILE A 71 22.39 10.93 -0.07
C ILE A 71 22.49 11.14 1.45
N ASP A 72 23.27 12.13 1.86
CA ASP A 72 23.31 12.57 3.26
C ASP A 72 22.24 13.64 3.51
N LEU A 73 21.26 13.28 4.30
CA LEU A 73 20.20 14.18 4.77
C LEU A 73 20.35 14.52 6.26
N SER A 74 21.54 14.32 6.80
CA SER A 74 21.83 14.64 8.21
C SER A 74 21.60 16.12 8.48
N GLY A 75 20.87 16.40 9.56
CA GLY A 75 20.52 17.76 9.94
C GLY A 75 19.25 18.34 9.30
N ILE A 76 18.72 17.73 8.25
CA ILE A 76 17.45 18.16 7.66
C ILE A 76 16.29 17.84 8.60
N LYS A 77 15.43 18.81 8.83
CA LYS A 77 14.17 18.62 9.56
C LYS A 77 13.05 18.36 8.56
N VAL A 78 12.37 17.23 8.71
CA VAL A 78 11.26 16.83 7.83
C VAL A 78 9.99 16.74 8.65
N LEU A 79 8.95 17.44 8.21
CA LEU A 79 7.59 17.26 8.69
C LEU A 79 6.86 16.34 7.72
N ILE A 80 6.36 15.20 8.21
CA ILE A 80 5.64 14.21 7.42
C ILE A 80 4.19 14.18 7.87
N ASP A 81 3.28 14.53 6.98
CA ASP A 81 1.87 14.22 7.15
C ASP A 81 1.56 12.87 6.50
N CYS A 82 1.28 11.87 7.31
CA CYS A 82 0.95 10.52 6.84
C CYS A 82 -0.52 10.34 6.46
N ALA A 83 -1.35 11.38 6.63
CA ALA A 83 -2.80 11.33 6.40
C ALA A 83 -3.47 10.07 7.01
N ASN A 84 -2.92 9.53 8.09
CA ASN A 84 -3.29 8.25 8.71
C ASN A 84 -3.30 7.05 7.73
N GLY A 85 -2.60 7.18 6.61
CA GLY A 85 -2.55 6.19 5.53
C GLY A 85 -1.56 5.05 5.77
N SER A 86 -1.39 4.19 4.78
CA SER A 86 -0.60 2.95 4.85
C SER A 86 0.89 3.15 5.14
N VAL A 87 1.43 4.32 4.83
CA VAL A 87 2.87 4.63 5.02
C VAL A 87 3.22 5.18 6.41
N TYR A 88 2.26 5.25 7.33
CA TYR A 88 2.41 5.88 8.64
C TYR A 88 3.56 5.33 9.51
N LYS A 89 3.92 4.07 9.35
CA LYS A 89 5.09 3.46 10.00
C LYS A 89 6.35 3.55 9.15
N LEU A 90 6.21 3.32 7.86
CA LEU A 90 7.32 3.22 6.93
C LEU A 90 8.02 4.56 6.72
N ALA A 91 7.28 5.62 6.38
CA ALA A 91 7.87 6.90 6.04
C ALA A 91 8.69 7.50 7.20
N PRO A 92 8.17 7.58 8.45
CA PRO A 92 8.96 8.09 9.55
C PRO A 92 10.22 7.26 9.84
N SER A 93 10.15 5.94 9.71
CA SER A 93 11.29 5.04 9.93
C SER A 93 12.36 5.28 8.88
N PHE A 94 11.97 5.27 7.60
CA PHE A 94 12.86 5.51 6.48
C PHE A 94 13.62 6.84 6.61
N PHE A 95 12.91 7.96 6.81
CA PHE A 95 13.55 9.27 6.90
C PHE A 95 14.48 9.40 8.10
N LYS A 96 14.18 8.73 9.21
CA LYS A 96 15.11 8.67 10.36
C LYS A 96 16.39 7.90 10.02
N GLU A 97 16.27 6.77 9.32
CA GLU A 97 17.42 5.94 8.96
C GLU A 97 18.39 6.62 7.99
N ILE A 98 17.87 7.50 7.11
CA ILE A 98 18.70 8.33 6.22
C ILE A 98 19.15 9.65 6.84
N GLY A 99 19.03 9.80 8.16
CA GLY A 99 19.64 10.89 8.94
C GLY A 99 18.76 12.10 9.22
N CYS A 100 17.49 12.11 8.78
CA CYS A 100 16.59 13.26 8.99
C CYS A 100 16.11 13.37 10.45
N LYS A 101 15.89 14.60 10.91
CA LYS A 101 15.09 14.91 12.09
C LYS A 101 13.62 14.92 11.72
N VAL A 102 12.86 13.88 12.13
CA VAL A 102 11.49 13.67 11.67
C VAL A 102 10.49 14.10 12.70
N VAL A 103 9.51 14.90 12.27
CA VAL A 103 8.27 15.19 12.99
C VAL A 103 7.13 14.60 12.17
N CYS A 104 6.22 13.85 12.83
CA CYS A 104 5.11 13.20 12.14
C CYS A 104 3.78 13.78 12.58
N TYR A 105 2.91 13.96 11.62
CA TYR A 105 1.51 14.34 11.79
C TYR A 105 0.62 13.26 11.16
N SER A 106 -0.62 13.12 11.68
CA SER A 106 -1.60 12.14 11.15
C SER A 106 -1.01 10.72 10.97
N ASN A 107 -0.25 10.23 11.94
CA ASN A 107 0.42 8.93 11.87
C ASN A 107 -0.23 7.84 12.74
N LYS A 108 -1.50 8.01 13.08
CA LYS A 108 -2.29 7.04 13.85
C LYS A 108 -3.51 6.63 13.04
N PRO A 109 -3.41 5.57 12.21
CA PRO A 109 -4.57 5.05 11.50
C PRO A 109 -5.68 4.70 12.49
N VAL A 110 -6.86 5.23 12.25
CA VAL A 110 -8.09 4.89 12.94
C VAL A 110 -9.03 4.26 11.92
N SER A 111 -9.91 3.37 12.37
CA SER A 111 -10.85 2.67 11.49
C SER A 111 -11.85 3.62 10.77
N TYR A 112 -11.85 4.89 11.12
CA TYR A 112 -12.67 5.94 10.51
C TYR A 112 -11.81 7.16 10.25
N THR A 113 -11.31 7.31 9.04
CA THR A 113 -10.72 8.58 8.60
C THR A 113 -11.83 9.39 7.93
N HIS A 114 -12.48 10.29 8.65
CA HIS A 114 -13.38 11.28 8.07
C HIS A 114 -12.63 12.41 7.33
N LEU A 115 -11.32 12.37 7.35
CA LEU A 115 -10.44 13.32 6.69
C LEU A 115 -9.74 12.64 5.52
N THR A 116 -10.49 12.32 4.50
CA THR A 116 -9.91 12.31 3.18
C THR A 116 -9.65 13.76 2.81
N LEU A 117 -8.39 14.16 2.67
CA LEU A 117 -8.09 15.37 1.94
C LEU A 117 -8.84 15.28 0.61
N PRO A 118 -9.62 16.31 0.21
CA PRO A 118 -10.29 16.27 -1.08
C PRO A 118 -9.22 16.21 -2.16
N THR A 119 -8.95 15.03 -2.68
CA THR A 119 -8.08 14.79 -3.84
C THR A 119 -8.76 15.23 -5.14
N THR A 120 -9.83 15.99 -5.04
CA THR A 120 -10.67 16.42 -6.17
C THR A 120 -10.09 17.58 -6.97
N HIS A 121 -8.90 18.08 -6.66
CA HIS A 121 -8.28 19.17 -7.41
C HIS A 121 -6.77 18.94 -7.60
N CYS A 122 -6.41 17.86 -8.31
CA CYS A 122 -5.19 17.87 -9.09
C CYS A 122 -5.59 17.99 -10.56
N VAL A 123 -5.59 19.20 -11.06
CA VAL A 123 -5.62 19.52 -12.48
C VAL A 123 -4.29 19.14 -13.08
#